data_fd0c28b962dd267bb52c249635d0d732
#
_entry.id   fd0c28b962dd267bb52c249635d0d732
#
_cell.length_a   1.000
_cell.length_b   1.000
_cell.length_c   1.000
_cell.angle_alpha   90.00
_cell.angle_beta   90.00
_cell.angle_gamma   90.00
#
_symmetry.space_group_name_H-M   'P 1'
#
loop_
_entity.id
_entity.type
_entity.pdbx_description
1 polymer ?
#
loop_
_entity_poly.entity_id
_entity_poly.type
_entity_poly.pdbx_seq_one_letter_code
_entity_poly.pdbx_strand_id
1 'polypeptide(L)'
;MITVSRRLADALALAIEAHDGQVRKGTAMPYIAHPLAVASLVLDYGGSEDQAIAAMLHDVIEDGKSKPGCAPYATRVLEAFGPAVLAMVESCTDGTAEDKAAAIDPRADWQVRKERYLAALSRHPADDPALLVSACDKLHNARAILSDLRAEGPTVFDRFKAGKSGTLWYYDAIAELLAAKGAAPAAELAKVIDNIAQEAQT
;
A
#
# COMPACT_ATOMS: atom_id res chain seq x y z
N MET A 1 -20.94 8.59 -13.60
CA MET A 1 -21.25 7.53 -12.59
C MET A 1 -20.19 6.44 -12.77
N ILE A 2 -19.47 6.07 -11.73
CA ILE A 2 -18.51 4.96 -11.78
C ILE A 2 -19.30 3.67 -11.82
N THR A 3 -19.05 2.82 -12.82
CA THR A 3 -19.68 1.50 -12.93
C THR A 3 -18.64 0.45 -12.55
N VAL A 4 -18.98 -0.37 -11.58
CA VAL A 4 -18.16 -1.50 -11.15
C VAL A 4 -18.69 -2.76 -11.85
N SER A 5 -17.80 -3.53 -12.45
CA SER A 5 -18.12 -4.75 -13.19
C SER A 5 -17.62 -6.02 -12.49
N ARG A 6 -17.79 -7.17 -13.13
CA ARG A 6 -17.24 -8.44 -12.67
C ARG A 6 -15.70 -8.43 -12.55
N ARG A 7 -15.00 -7.57 -13.29
CA ARG A 7 -13.53 -7.45 -13.21
C ARG A 7 -13.04 -7.20 -11.80
N LEU A 8 -13.76 -6.39 -11.00
CA LEU A 8 -13.38 -6.16 -9.59
C LEU A 8 -13.53 -7.44 -8.75
N ALA A 9 -14.54 -8.27 -9.01
CA ALA A 9 -14.67 -9.57 -8.34
C ALA A 9 -13.55 -10.55 -8.74
N ASP A 10 -13.13 -10.54 -10.00
CA ASP A 10 -12.02 -11.35 -10.48
C ASP A 10 -10.68 -10.88 -9.85
N ALA A 11 -10.50 -9.57 -9.66
CA ALA A 11 -9.35 -9.00 -8.93
C ALA A 11 -9.34 -9.43 -7.44
N LEU A 12 -10.50 -9.42 -6.79
CA LEU A 12 -10.63 -9.92 -5.41
C LEU A 12 -10.25 -11.40 -5.31
N ALA A 13 -10.70 -12.24 -6.27
CA ALA A 13 -10.35 -13.66 -6.29
C ALA A 13 -8.82 -13.85 -6.42
N LEU A 14 -8.16 -13.07 -7.29
CA LEU A 14 -6.70 -13.08 -7.44
C LEU A 14 -5.97 -12.62 -6.18
N ALA A 15 -6.46 -11.56 -5.51
CA ALA A 15 -5.89 -11.06 -4.27
C ALA A 15 -6.03 -12.08 -3.12
N ILE A 16 -7.18 -12.75 -2.99
CA ILE A 16 -7.39 -13.83 -2.02
C ILE A 16 -6.39 -14.97 -2.23
N GLU A 17 -6.18 -15.36 -3.51
CA GLU A 17 -5.21 -16.40 -3.83
C GLU A 17 -3.77 -15.96 -3.48
N ALA A 18 -3.40 -14.73 -3.82
CA ALA A 18 -2.05 -14.20 -3.58
C ALA A 18 -1.71 -14.11 -2.09
N HIS A 19 -2.68 -13.75 -1.27
CA HIS A 19 -2.53 -13.51 0.16
C HIS A 19 -3.07 -14.66 1.03
N ASP A 20 -3.23 -15.85 0.47
CA ASP A 20 -3.75 -17.02 1.19
C ASP A 20 -2.93 -17.32 2.45
N GLY A 21 -3.61 -17.41 3.60
CA GLY A 21 -3.02 -17.63 4.91
C GLY A 21 -2.14 -16.48 5.43
N GLN A 22 -2.10 -15.32 4.78
CA GLN A 22 -1.40 -14.15 5.30
C GLN A 22 -2.27 -13.39 6.31
N VAL A 23 -1.62 -12.81 7.30
CA VAL A 23 -2.26 -11.93 8.30
C VAL A 23 -1.58 -10.57 8.34
N ARG A 24 -2.30 -9.55 8.78
CA ARG A 24 -1.76 -8.20 9.03
C ARG A 24 -0.70 -8.30 10.13
N LYS A 25 0.39 -7.56 9.93
CA LYS A 25 1.57 -7.60 10.78
C LYS A 25 1.23 -7.31 12.25
N GLY A 26 1.58 -8.24 13.15
CA GLY A 26 1.31 -8.14 14.57
C GLY A 26 -0.14 -8.42 14.99
N THR A 27 -0.98 -8.94 14.09
CA THR A 27 -2.39 -9.26 14.36
C THR A 27 -2.76 -10.66 13.86
N ALA A 28 -3.97 -11.13 14.20
CA ALA A 28 -4.59 -12.32 13.60
C ALA A 28 -5.54 -11.98 12.43
N MET A 29 -5.62 -10.70 12.02
CA MET A 29 -6.53 -10.24 10.97
C MET A 29 -6.06 -10.74 9.60
N PRO A 30 -6.92 -11.38 8.79
CA PRO A 30 -6.58 -11.79 7.42
C PRO A 30 -6.10 -10.59 6.59
N TYR A 31 -5.00 -10.78 5.85
CA TYR A 31 -4.36 -9.71 5.08
C TYR A 31 -5.31 -9.08 4.04
N ILE A 32 -6.20 -9.88 3.47
CA ILE A 32 -7.18 -9.43 2.46
C ILE A 32 -8.06 -8.25 2.92
N ALA A 33 -8.22 -8.05 4.24
CA ALA A 33 -8.94 -6.89 4.78
C ALA A 33 -8.32 -5.56 4.35
N HIS A 34 -6.98 -5.52 4.14
CA HIS A 34 -6.28 -4.34 3.69
C HIS A 34 -6.58 -3.98 2.22
N PRO A 35 -6.33 -4.85 1.23
CA PRO A 35 -6.68 -4.57 -0.16
C PRO A 35 -8.15 -4.20 -0.37
N LEU A 36 -9.07 -4.86 0.32
CA LEU A 36 -10.49 -4.52 0.29
C LEU A 36 -10.76 -3.09 0.76
N ALA A 37 -10.16 -2.69 1.88
CA ALA A 37 -10.31 -1.35 2.43
C ALA A 37 -9.68 -0.29 1.51
N VAL A 38 -8.51 -0.57 0.92
CA VAL A 38 -7.86 0.35 -0.02
C VAL A 38 -8.71 0.53 -1.29
N ALA A 39 -9.25 -0.55 -1.85
CA ALA A 39 -10.13 -0.48 -3.01
C ALA A 39 -11.43 0.30 -2.71
N SER A 40 -12.01 0.12 -1.51
CA SER A 40 -13.16 0.91 -1.05
C SER A 40 -12.81 2.40 -0.98
N LEU A 41 -11.68 2.77 -0.38
CA LEU A 41 -11.23 4.16 -0.30
C LEU A 41 -11.01 4.77 -1.69
N VAL A 42 -10.43 4.03 -2.64
CA VAL A 42 -10.26 4.52 -4.01
C VAL A 42 -11.61 4.88 -4.64
N LEU A 43 -12.64 4.06 -4.44
CA LEU A 43 -13.99 4.35 -4.93
C LEU A 43 -14.63 5.55 -4.20
N ASP A 44 -14.46 5.67 -2.88
CA ASP A 44 -14.96 6.78 -2.07
C ASP A 44 -14.36 8.13 -2.50
N TYR A 45 -13.08 8.13 -2.91
CA TYR A 45 -12.40 9.29 -3.46
C TYR A 45 -12.63 9.49 -4.98
N GLY A 46 -13.57 8.78 -5.58
CA GLY A 46 -14.00 8.97 -6.97
C GLY A 46 -13.07 8.32 -8.01
N GLY A 47 -12.23 7.38 -7.60
CA GLY A 47 -11.35 6.62 -8.49
C GLY A 47 -12.13 5.71 -9.46
N SER A 48 -11.52 5.40 -10.60
CA SER A 48 -12.08 4.51 -11.62
C SER A 48 -12.09 3.03 -11.16
N GLU A 49 -12.80 2.17 -11.91
CA GLU A 49 -12.75 0.72 -11.70
C GLU A 49 -11.32 0.17 -11.83
N ASP A 50 -10.54 0.64 -12.82
CA ASP A 50 -9.15 0.20 -12.99
C ASP A 50 -8.27 0.58 -11.80
N GLN A 51 -8.47 1.77 -11.19
CA GLN A 51 -7.80 2.16 -9.96
C GLN A 51 -8.24 1.31 -8.76
N ALA A 52 -9.54 0.98 -8.65
CA ALA A 52 -10.01 0.08 -7.60
C ALA A 52 -9.47 -1.34 -7.75
N ILE A 53 -9.35 -1.84 -8.99
CA ILE A 53 -8.70 -3.12 -9.29
C ILE A 53 -7.21 -3.06 -8.94
N ALA A 54 -6.51 -1.99 -9.32
CA ALA A 54 -5.11 -1.80 -8.96
C ALA A 54 -4.93 -1.74 -7.42
N ALA A 55 -5.83 -1.07 -6.71
CA ALA A 55 -5.86 -1.03 -5.26
C ALA A 55 -6.09 -2.41 -4.62
N MET A 56 -6.94 -3.24 -5.22
CA MET A 56 -7.15 -4.62 -4.79
C MET A 56 -5.90 -5.48 -4.96
N LEU A 57 -5.06 -5.15 -5.96
CA LEU A 57 -3.91 -5.96 -6.37
C LEU A 57 -2.55 -5.33 -6.02
N HIS A 58 -2.51 -4.18 -5.33
CA HIS A 58 -1.30 -3.37 -5.19
C HIS A 58 -0.12 -4.09 -4.52
N ASP A 59 -0.40 -5.05 -3.64
CA ASP A 59 0.61 -5.82 -2.91
C ASP A 59 0.87 -7.23 -3.51
N VAL A 60 0.15 -7.64 -4.57
CA VAL A 60 0.29 -9.03 -5.07
C VAL A 60 1.67 -9.31 -5.68
N ILE A 61 2.32 -8.30 -6.28
CA ILE A 61 3.67 -8.42 -6.82
C ILE A 61 4.70 -8.39 -5.69
N GLU A 62 4.48 -7.54 -4.69
CA GLU A 62 5.42 -7.31 -3.59
C GLU A 62 5.42 -8.45 -2.56
N ASP A 63 4.23 -8.91 -2.15
CA ASP A 63 4.06 -9.82 -1.03
C ASP A 63 3.24 -11.09 -1.36
N GLY A 64 2.77 -11.23 -2.60
CA GLY A 64 1.99 -12.38 -3.03
C GLY A 64 2.80 -13.68 -3.04
N LYS A 65 2.20 -14.75 -2.56
CA LYS A 65 2.82 -16.09 -2.55
C LYS A 65 2.63 -16.76 -3.91
N SER A 66 3.69 -16.81 -4.71
CA SER A 66 3.69 -17.56 -5.96
C SER A 66 3.51 -19.06 -5.72
N LYS A 67 2.56 -19.67 -6.44
CA LYS A 67 2.38 -21.12 -6.41
C LYS A 67 3.30 -21.78 -7.46
N PRO A 68 3.90 -22.95 -7.17
CA PRO A 68 4.70 -23.69 -8.15
C PRO A 68 3.91 -23.95 -9.43
N GLY A 69 4.51 -23.65 -10.60
CA GLY A 69 3.89 -23.84 -11.91
C GLY A 69 2.92 -22.74 -12.36
N CYS A 70 2.64 -21.73 -11.54
CA CYS A 70 1.87 -20.56 -11.94
C CYS A 70 2.77 -19.47 -12.52
N ALA A 71 2.25 -18.68 -13.45
CA ALA A 71 2.91 -17.47 -13.94
C ALA A 71 3.08 -16.43 -12.82
N PRO A 72 4.12 -15.58 -12.89
CA PRO A 72 4.29 -14.47 -11.95
C PRO A 72 3.06 -13.57 -11.88
N TYR A 73 2.80 -12.97 -10.71
CA TYR A 73 1.63 -12.11 -10.55
C TYR A 73 1.60 -10.93 -11.52
N ALA A 74 2.73 -10.33 -11.87
CA ALA A 74 2.79 -9.28 -12.89
C ALA A 74 2.21 -9.75 -14.24
N THR A 75 2.58 -10.96 -14.68
CA THR A 75 2.03 -11.55 -15.92
C THR A 75 0.52 -11.78 -15.79
N ARG A 76 0.06 -12.34 -14.68
CA ARG A 76 -1.36 -12.62 -14.44
C ARG A 76 -2.20 -11.33 -14.37
N VAL A 77 -1.67 -10.28 -13.75
CA VAL A 77 -2.33 -8.96 -13.72
C VAL A 77 -2.41 -8.37 -15.13
N LEU A 78 -1.32 -8.45 -15.91
CA LEU A 78 -1.30 -7.97 -17.29
C LEU A 78 -2.35 -8.67 -18.16
N GLU A 79 -2.40 -9.99 -18.10
CA GLU A 79 -3.31 -10.81 -18.90
C GLU A 79 -4.78 -10.61 -18.54
N ALA A 80 -5.09 -10.48 -17.24
CA ALA A 80 -6.46 -10.38 -16.76
C ALA A 80 -7.04 -8.95 -16.79
N PHE A 81 -6.18 -7.93 -16.52
CA PHE A 81 -6.65 -6.56 -16.28
C PHE A 81 -6.02 -5.51 -17.21
N GLY A 82 -5.00 -5.89 -17.97
CA GLY A 82 -4.36 -5.03 -18.96
C GLY A 82 -3.20 -4.16 -18.42
N PRO A 83 -2.49 -3.47 -19.33
CA PRO A 83 -1.26 -2.77 -19.00
C PRO A 83 -1.47 -1.55 -18.09
N ALA A 84 -2.62 -0.88 -18.15
CA ALA A 84 -2.91 0.27 -17.31
C ALA A 84 -3.02 -0.11 -15.83
N VAL A 85 -3.69 -1.23 -15.51
CA VAL A 85 -3.78 -1.75 -14.14
C VAL A 85 -2.41 -2.23 -13.67
N LEU A 86 -1.67 -2.98 -14.50
CA LEU A 86 -0.33 -3.42 -14.14
C LEU A 86 0.60 -2.24 -13.78
N ALA A 87 0.61 -1.19 -14.61
CA ALA A 87 1.45 -0.02 -14.35
C ALA A 87 1.14 0.64 -13.00
N MET A 88 -0.13 0.73 -12.61
CA MET A 88 -0.52 1.24 -11.29
C MET A 88 -0.05 0.32 -10.14
N VAL A 89 -0.18 -1.00 -10.30
CA VAL A 89 0.30 -1.98 -9.31
C VAL A 89 1.83 -1.92 -9.16
N GLU A 90 2.57 -1.88 -10.26
CA GLU A 90 4.03 -1.73 -10.24
C GLU A 90 4.48 -0.42 -9.58
N SER A 91 3.73 0.67 -9.81
CA SER A 91 3.99 1.97 -9.18
C SER A 91 3.79 1.95 -7.65
N CYS A 92 3.05 1.00 -7.10
CA CYS A 92 2.87 0.81 -5.66
C CYS A 92 3.93 -0.11 -5.03
N THR A 93 4.70 -0.85 -5.85
CA THR A 93 5.67 -1.86 -5.42
C THR A 93 7.02 -1.21 -5.07
N ASP A 94 7.58 -1.43 -3.87
CA ASP A 94 8.89 -0.92 -3.45
C ASP A 94 10.01 -1.97 -3.47
N GLY A 95 9.73 -3.19 -3.88
CA GLY A 95 10.64 -4.32 -4.01
C GLY A 95 9.93 -5.65 -3.86
N THR A 96 10.51 -6.73 -4.36
CA THR A 96 9.92 -8.06 -4.27
C THR A 96 10.17 -8.72 -2.91
N ALA A 97 9.45 -9.81 -2.61
CA ALA A 97 9.68 -10.63 -1.43
C ALA A 97 11.10 -11.21 -1.40
N GLU A 98 11.63 -11.60 -2.57
CA GLU A 98 12.99 -12.10 -2.74
C GLU A 98 14.04 -11.04 -2.42
N ASP A 99 13.85 -9.79 -2.91
CA ASP A 99 14.75 -8.68 -2.61
C ASP A 99 14.81 -8.41 -1.10
N LYS A 100 13.63 -8.40 -0.46
CA LYS A 100 13.52 -8.18 0.99
C LYS A 100 14.15 -9.30 1.82
N ALA A 101 14.08 -10.53 1.34
CA ALA A 101 14.66 -11.71 2.00
C ALA A 101 16.18 -11.78 1.85
N ALA A 102 16.73 -11.25 0.76
CA ALA A 102 18.17 -11.21 0.46
C ALA A 102 18.90 -10.08 1.22
N ALA A 103 18.20 -9.17 1.89
CA ALA A 103 18.79 -8.03 2.56
C ALA A 103 19.68 -8.43 3.75
N ILE A 104 20.96 -8.03 3.71
CA ILE A 104 21.95 -8.28 4.79
C ILE A 104 21.60 -7.45 6.03
N ASP A 105 21.24 -6.19 5.84
CA ASP A 105 20.73 -5.30 6.90
C ASP A 105 19.29 -4.88 6.55
N PRO A 106 18.28 -5.52 7.15
CA PRO A 106 16.87 -5.25 6.83
C PRO A 106 16.42 -3.82 7.13
N ARG A 107 17.10 -3.10 8.06
CA ARG A 107 16.76 -1.71 8.39
C ARG A 107 17.34 -0.74 7.37
N ALA A 108 18.61 -0.89 7.03
CA ALA A 108 19.25 -0.08 6.00
C ALA A 108 18.60 -0.31 4.63
N ASP A 109 18.30 -1.56 4.27
CA ASP A 109 17.57 -1.92 3.06
C ASP A 109 16.18 -1.27 3.01
N TRP A 110 15.44 -1.29 4.13
CA TRP A 110 14.13 -0.65 4.21
C TRP A 110 14.22 0.85 3.91
N GLN A 111 15.20 1.55 4.51
CA GLN A 111 15.41 2.98 4.27
C GLN A 111 15.67 3.27 2.80
N VAL A 112 16.62 2.56 2.19
CA VAL A 112 16.99 2.72 0.76
C VAL A 112 15.79 2.47 -0.16
N ARG A 113 14.98 1.43 0.12
CA ARG A 113 13.78 1.14 -0.67
C ARG A 113 12.75 2.25 -0.55
N LYS A 114 12.50 2.78 0.67
CA LYS A 114 11.56 3.89 0.86
C LYS A 114 12.02 5.18 0.18
N GLU A 115 13.30 5.52 0.25
CA GLU A 115 13.87 6.66 -0.48
C GLU A 115 13.72 6.49 -2.00
N ARG A 116 13.99 5.29 -2.51
CA ARG A 116 13.83 4.96 -3.94
C ARG A 116 12.35 5.06 -4.36
N TYR A 117 11.44 4.55 -3.55
CA TYR A 117 10.00 4.63 -3.79
C TYR A 117 9.51 6.09 -3.84
N LEU A 118 9.88 6.91 -2.85
CA LEU A 118 9.56 8.34 -2.83
C LEU A 118 10.13 9.06 -4.07
N ALA A 119 11.39 8.79 -4.43
CA ALA A 119 12.02 9.36 -5.61
C ALA A 119 11.34 8.91 -6.92
N ALA A 120 10.88 7.66 -7.02
CA ALA A 120 10.10 7.18 -8.16
C ALA A 120 8.75 7.89 -8.23
N LEU A 121 7.99 7.90 -7.15
CA LEU A 121 6.66 8.51 -7.09
C LEU A 121 6.70 10.03 -7.36
N SER A 122 7.78 10.71 -6.97
CA SER A 122 7.96 12.15 -7.25
C SER A 122 8.03 12.48 -8.74
N ARG A 123 8.42 11.53 -9.58
CA ARG A 123 8.52 11.71 -11.05
C ARG A 123 7.18 11.53 -11.76
N HIS A 124 6.18 10.93 -11.11
CA HIS A 124 4.86 10.78 -11.71
C HIS A 124 4.22 12.16 -11.93
N PRO A 125 3.52 12.38 -13.05
CA PRO A 125 2.72 13.60 -13.25
C PRO A 125 1.61 13.68 -12.21
N ALA A 126 1.09 14.89 -11.94
CA ALA A 126 0.09 15.11 -10.90
C ALA A 126 -1.26 14.41 -11.17
N ASP A 127 -1.55 14.10 -12.43
CA ASP A 127 -2.74 13.39 -12.88
C ASP A 127 -2.53 11.86 -13.04
N ASP A 128 -1.39 11.34 -12.60
CA ASP A 128 -1.13 9.90 -12.68
C ASP A 128 -2.10 9.12 -11.78
N PRO A 129 -2.83 8.14 -12.35
CA PRO A 129 -3.84 7.37 -11.62
C PRO A 129 -3.27 6.56 -10.45
N ALA A 130 -1.99 6.20 -10.47
CA ALA A 130 -1.32 5.46 -9.39
C ALA A 130 -1.20 6.29 -8.10
N LEU A 131 -1.21 7.64 -8.19
CA LEU A 131 -1.12 8.50 -7.00
C LEU A 131 -2.33 8.32 -6.07
N LEU A 132 -3.53 8.14 -6.61
CA LEU A 132 -4.72 7.89 -5.80
C LEU A 132 -4.62 6.53 -5.09
N VAL A 133 -4.18 5.50 -5.81
CA VAL A 133 -4.00 4.16 -5.24
C VAL A 133 -2.98 4.19 -4.09
N SER A 134 -1.81 4.78 -4.34
CA SER A 134 -0.76 4.95 -3.32
C SER A 134 -1.26 5.74 -2.11
N ALA A 135 -1.99 6.84 -2.32
CA ALA A 135 -2.50 7.67 -1.24
C ALA A 135 -3.54 6.93 -0.38
N CYS A 136 -4.45 6.16 -0.99
CA CYS A 136 -5.44 5.34 -0.28
C CYS A 136 -4.77 4.21 0.53
N ASP A 137 -3.75 3.55 -0.03
CA ASP A 137 -2.96 2.56 0.70
C ASP A 137 -2.31 3.18 1.95
N LYS A 138 -1.61 4.31 1.79
CA LYS A 138 -0.93 4.96 2.90
C LYS A 138 -1.91 5.48 3.94
N LEU A 139 -3.06 6.01 3.52
CA LEU A 139 -4.13 6.43 4.43
C LEU A 139 -4.68 5.25 5.25
N HIS A 140 -4.99 4.13 4.60
CA HIS A 140 -5.46 2.93 5.31
C HIS A 140 -4.42 2.41 6.31
N ASN A 141 -3.15 2.34 5.91
CA ASN A 141 -2.07 1.90 6.78
C ASN A 141 -1.85 2.86 7.96
N ALA A 142 -1.87 4.18 7.74
CA ALA A 142 -1.75 5.17 8.81
C ALA A 142 -2.91 5.08 9.81
N ARG A 143 -4.16 4.92 9.32
CA ARG A 143 -5.33 4.70 10.19
C ARG A 143 -5.20 3.44 11.05
N ALA A 144 -4.66 2.36 10.49
CA ALA A 144 -4.41 1.13 11.25
C ALA A 144 -3.35 1.36 12.33
N ILE A 145 -2.23 2.04 12.01
CA ILE A 145 -1.20 2.39 13.00
C ILE A 145 -1.78 3.24 14.13
N LEU A 146 -2.60 4.25 13.81
CA LEU A 146 -3.23 5.11 14.82
C LEU A 146 -4.18 4.32 15.73
N SER A 147 -4.97 3.42 15.15
CA SER A 147 -5.87 2.55 15.90
C SER A 147 -5.11 1.63 16.86
N ASP A 148 -4.04 1.00 16.36
CA ASP A 148 -3.21 0.10 17.16
C ASP A 148 -2.42 0.87 18.25
N LEU A 149 -1.93 2.09 17.93
CA LEU A 149 -1.26 2.96 18.90
C LEU A 149 -2.19 3.31 20.08
N ARG A 150 -3.45 3.60 19.79
CA ARG A 150 -4.47 3.87 20.82
C ARG A 150 -4.81 2.64 21.68
N ALA A 151 -4.76 1.45 21.08
CA ALA A 151 -5.08 0.21 21.77
C ALA A 151 -3.90 -0.35 22.59
N GLU A 152 -2.67 -0.25 22.08
CA GLU A 152 -1.49 -0.96 22.59
C GLU A 152 -0.38 -0.01 23.07
N GLY A 153 -0.50 1.29 22.76
CA GLY A 153 0.54 2.28 23.07
C GLY A 153 1.74 2.23 22.12
N PRO A 154 2.84 2.95 22.45
CA PRO A 154 4.00 3.12 21.56
C PRO A 154 4.72 1.81 21.15
N THR A 155 4.48 0.70 21.83
CA THR A 155 5.04 -0.62 21.49
C THR A 155 4.61 -1.11 20.10
N VAL A 156 3.55 -0.53 19.53
CA VAL A 156 3.13 -0.80 18.14
C VAL A 156 4.27 -0.61 17.13
N PHE A 157 5.19 0.33 17.42
CA PHE A 157 6.30 0.63 16.52
C PHE A 157 7.38 -0.47 16.49
N ASP A 158 7.43 -1.35 17.49
CA ASP A 158 8.37 -2.49 17.54
C ASP A 158 8.06 -3.52 16.43
N ARG A 159 6.85 -3.49 15.88
CA ARG A 159 6.45 -4.31 14.74
C ARG A 159 7.16 -3.89 13.44
N PHE A 160 7.64 -2.66 13.35
CA PHE A 160 8.22 -2.08 12.13
C PHE A 160 9.74 -2.11 12.15
N LYS A 161 10.37 -2.53 11.05
CA LYS A 161 11.85 -2.60 10.91
C LYS A 161 12.54 -1.27 11.18
N ALA A 162 11.87 -0.16 10.84
CA ALA A 162 12.39 1.19 11.02
C ALA A 162 12.14 1.77 12.42
N GLY A 163 11.35 1.08 13.26
CA GLY A 163 10.92 1.61 14.54
C GLY A 163 10.07 2.89 14.40
N LYS A 164 9.85 3.59 15.52
CA LYS A 164 9.03 4.82 15.55
C LYS A 164 9.56 5.92 14.61
N SER A 165 10.84 6.28 14.76
CA SER A 165 11.41 7.41 14.02
C SER A 165 11.38 7.21 12.50
N GLY A 166 11.76 6.02 12.03
CA GLY A 166 11.73 5.73 10.59
C GLY A 166 10.31 5.63 10.05
N THR A 167 9.38 5.09 10.83
CA THR A 167 7.97 5.04 10.42
C THR A 167 7.40 6.45 10.27
N LEU A 168 7.56 7.33 11.26
CA LEU A 168 7.08 8.71 11.18
C LEU A 168 7.74 9.46 10.01
N TRP A 169 9.08 9.38 9.87
CA TRP A 169 9.78 9.99 8.74
C TRP A 169 9.18 9.60 7.38
N TYR A 170 8.93 8.31 7.19
CA TYR A 170 8.39 7.84 5.90
C TYR A 170 6.98 8.36 5.64
N TYR A 171 6.11 8.32 6.67
CA TYR A 171 4.74 8.78 6.52
C TYR A 171 4.64 10.29 6.31
N ASP A 172 5.48 11.09 6.98
CA ASP A 172 5.58 12.54 6.74
C ASP A 172 6.02 12.81 5.30
N ALA A 173 7.11 12.20 4.85
CA ALA A 173 7.64 12.41 3.50
C ALA A 173 6.64 12.02 2.39
N ILE A 174 5.92 10.90 2.55
CA ILE A 174 4.95 10.47 1.55
C ILE A 174 3.69 11.36 1.56
N ALA A 175 3.25 11.84 2.72
CA ALA A 175 2.11 12.75 2.82
C ALA A 175 2.41 14.10 2.17
N GLU A 176 3.59 14.67 2.41
CA GLU A 176 4.05 15.90 1.76
C GLU A 176 4.11 15.73 0.24
N LEU A 177 4.67 14.63 -0.25
CA LEU A 177 4.76 14.34 -1.68
C LEU A 177 3.38 14.23 -2.32
N LEU A 178 2.48 13.44 -1.72
CA LEU A 178 1.11 13.25 -2.23
C LEU A 178 0.30 14.54 -2.19
N ALA A 179 0.49 15.38 -1.16
CA ALA A 179 -0.12 16.70 -1.09
C ALA A 179 0.39 17.64 -2.19
N ALA A 180 1.70 17.65 -2.44
CA ALA A 180 2.30 18.43 -3.53
C ALA A 180 1.81 17.99 -4.92
N LYS A 181 1.41 16.71 -5.06
CA LYS A 181 0.80 16.16 -6.30
C LYS A 181 -0.72 16.39 -6.35
N GLY A 182 -1.36 16.91 -5.31
CA GLY A 182 -2.80 17.12 -5.26
C GLY A 182 -3.63 15.84 -5.13
N ALA A 183 -3.05 14.76 -4.62
CA ALA A 183 -3.77 13.50 -4.41
C ALA A 183 -4.92 13.70 -3.40
N ALA A 184 -6.14 13.29 -3.76
CA ALA A 184 -7.35 13.59 -2.98
C ALA A 184 -7.29 13.16 -1.49
N PRO A 185 -6.73 11.98 -1.11
CA PRO A 185 -6.63 11.58 0.30
C PRO A 185 -5.52 12.28 1.10
N ALA A 186 -4.63 13.06 0.46
CA ALA A 186 -3.40 13.56 1.10
C ALA A 186 -3.66 14.43 2.34
N ALA A 187 -4.69 15.28 2.30
CA ALA A 187 -5.04 16.12 3.44
C ALA A 187 -5.53 15.32 4.66
N GLU A 188 -6.25 14.24 4.44
CA GLU A 188 -6.66 13.34 5.50
C GLU A 188 -5.49 12.49 6.02
N LEU A 189 -4.64 12.00 5.12
CA LEU A 189 -3.42 11.30 5.48
C LEU A 189 -2.55 12.16 6.41
N ALA A 190 -2.30 13.42 6.09
CA ALA A 190 -1.52 14.33 6.92
C ALA A 190 -2.12 14.45 8.33
N LYS A 191 -3.45 14.66 8.45
CA LYS A 191 -4.11 14.72 9.77
C LYS A 191 -3.95 13.44 10.60
N VAL A 192 -4.02 12.27 9.96
CA VAL A 192 -3.83 10.99 10.65
C VAL A 192 -2.38 10.88 11.15
N ILE A 193 -1.41 11.31 10.35
CA ILE A 193 0.01 11.28 10.73
C ILE A 193 0.28 12.24 11.89
N ASP A 194 -0.25 13.46 11.86
CA ASP A 194 -0.17 14.41 12.97
C ASP A 194 -0.69 13.80 14.28
N ASN A 195 -1.84 13.10 14.22
CA ASN A 195 -2.39 12.41 15.39
C ASN A 195 -1.45 11.28 15.88
N ILE A 196 -0.87 10.48 14.96
CA ILE A 196 0.11 9.45 15.31
C ILE A 196 1.31 10.09 16.01
N ALA A 197 1.85 11.18 15.47
CA ALA A 197 3.01 11.86 16.04
C ALA A 197 2.74 12.42 17.44
N GLN A 198 1.55 12.99 17.66
CA GLN A 198 1.14 13.53 18.97
C GLN A 198 0.93 12.41 19.99
N GLU A 199 0.14 11.39 19.66
CA GLU A 199 -0.21 10.30 20.56
C GLU A 199 1.00 9.38 20.87
N ALA A 200 1.97 9.31 19.96
CA ALA A 200 3.19 8.55 20.19
C ALA A 200 4.19 9.25 21.16
N GLN A 201 3.93 10.48 21.61
CA GLN A 201 4.75 11.19 22.59
C GLN A 201 4.32 10.91 24.04
N THR A 202 3.12 10.44 24.20
CA THR A 202 2.52 10.07 25.49
C THR A 202 2.79 8.61 25.81
#